data_e27e65955bfad7aac81cc10ed55372bf
#
_entry.id   e27e65955bfad7aac81cc10ed55372bf
#
_cell.length_a   1.000
_cell.length_b   1.000
_cell.length_c   1.000
_cell.angle_alpha   90.00
_cell.angle_beta   90.00
_cell.angle_gamma   90.00
#
_symmetry.space_group_name_H-M   'P 1'
#
loop_
_entity.id
_entity.type
_entity.pdbx_description
1 polymer ?
#
loop_
_entity_poly.entity_id
_entity_poly.type
_entity_poly.pdbx_seq_one_letter_code
_entity_poly.pdbx_strand_id
1 'polypeptide(L)'
;MAVDELLLRHAAVLGQAVLRFYSWDQPSASFGYFQRFADVEVLTDLRPILRRPTAGGLVHHGENEWTYSLVFPPTHPWWELKAVESYHHVHTWVHRAFKNCGVVTELCPEAHPAGVGQCFVGAEKNDLLHCGNKIAGAAQRRNRDGLLIQGSVQA
;
A
#
# COMPACT_ATOMS: atom_id res chain seq x y z
N MET A 1 -11.29 -2.10 -0.88
CA MET A 1 -10.79 -3.40 -0.36
C MET A 1 -11.42 -4.58 -1.09
N ALA A 2 -12.76 -4.76 -1.06
CA ALA A 2 -13.41 -5.87 -1.77
C ALA A 2 -13.15 -5.89 -3.28
N VAL A 3 -13.18 -4.74 -3.95
CA VAL A 3 -12.84 -4.62 -5.38
C VAL A 3 -11.40 -5.06 -5.65
N ASP A 4 -10.44 -4.69 -4.79
CA ASP A 4 -9.03 -5.08 -4.97
C ASP A 4 -8.84 -6.60 -4.84
N GLU A 5 -9.54 -7.22 -3.89
CA GLU A 5 -9.53 -8.68 -3.75
C GLU A 5 -10.19 -9.38 -4.94
N LEU A 6 -11.28 -8.82 -5.47
CA LEU A 6 -11.94 -9.32 -6.67
C LEU A 6 -11.01 -9.24 -7.88
N LEU A 7 -10.34 -8.12 -8.08
CA LEU A 7 -9.37 -7.93 -9.15
C LEU A 7 -8.23 -8.96 -9.04
N LEU A 8 -7.68 -9.19 -7.84
CA LEU A 8 -6.65 -10.21 -7.62
C LEU A 8 -7.15 -11.61 -8.01
N ARG A 9 -8.35 -12.00 -7.58
CA ARG A 9 -8.93 -13.32 -7.88
C ARG A 9 -9.16 -13.55 -9.38
N HIS A 10 -9.36 -12.47 -10.14
CA HIS A 10 -9.61 -12.53 -11.58
C HIS A 10 -8.40 -12.13 -12.43
N ALA A 11 -7.25 -11.85 -11.82
CA ALA A 11 -6.08 -11.32 -12.51
C ALA A 11 -5.61 -12.25 -13.66
N ALA A 12 -5.60 -13.55 -13.43
CA ALA A 12 -5.24 -14.54 -14.45
C ALA A 12 -6.19 -14.52 -15.67
N VAL A 13 -7.48 -14.30 -15.45
CA VAL A 13 -8.51 -14.22 -16.51
C VAL A 13 -8.42 -12.88 -17.24
N LEU A 14 -8.16 -11.79 -16.52
CA LEU A 14 -7.99 -10.46 -17.11
C LEU A 14 -6.74 -10.41 -18.03
N GLY A 15 -5.70 -11.19 -17.71
CA GLY A 15 -4.49 -11.32 -18.52
C GLY A 15 -3.65 -10.04 -18.68
N GLN A 16 -4.00 -8.98 -17.97
CA GLN A 16 -3.34 -7.67 -18.04
C GLN A 16 -3.21 -7.03 -16.68
N ALA A 17 -2.25 -6.09 -16.55
CA ALA A 17 -2.10 -5.30 -15.35
C ALA A 17 -3.27 -4.31 -15.19
N VAL A 18 -3.73 -4.12 -13.96
CA VAL A 18 -4.80 -3.17 -13.61
C VAL A 18 -4.27 -2.20 -12.57
N LEU A 19 -4.41 -0.90 -12.83
CA LEU A 19 -4.19 0.16 -11.87
C LEU A 19 -5.54 0.77 -11.51
N ARG A 20 -5.80 0.88 -10.21
CA ARG A 20 -6.99 1.52 -9.67
C ARG A 20 -6.59 2.57 -8.65
N PHE A 21 -7.19 3.76 -8.75
CA PHE A 21 -7.12 4.82 -7.73
C PHE A 21 -8.49 4.96 -7.06
N TYR A 22 -8.48 5.28 -5.78
CA TYR A 22 -9.68 5.58 -5.03
C TYR A 22 -9.37 6.45 -3.80
N SER A 23 -10.38 7.15 -3.34
CA SER A 23 -10.39 7.97 -2.13
C SER A 23 -11.34 7.37 -1.08
N TRP A 24 -11.38 7.99 0.07
CA TRP A 24 -12.22 7.62 1.19
C TRP A 24 -13.27 8.71 1.42
N ASP A 25 -14.52 8.32 1.48
CA ASP A 25 -15.66 9.21 1.67
C ASP A 25 -15.83 9.67 3.13
N GLN A 26 -15.14 9.00 4.05
CA GLN A 26 -15.09 9.35 5.47
C GLN A 26 -13.78 8.85 6.11
N PRO A 27 -13.34 9.49 7.21
CA PRO A 27 -12.21 8.99 7.97
C PRO A 27 -12.42 7.52 8.36
N SER A 28 -11.45 6.68 8.02
CA SER A 28 -11.54 5.23 8.17
C SER A 28 -10.19 4.65 8.57
N ALA A 29 -10.15 3.40 8.95
CA ALA A 29 -8.89 2.70 9.19
C ALA A 29 -8.86 1.37 8.45
N SER A 30 -7.67 0.95 8.02
CA SER A 30 -7.48 -0.40 7.52
C SER A 30 -6.29 -1.09 8.17
N PHE A 31 -6.37 -2.40 8.32
CA PHE A 31 -5.34 -3.22 8.95
C PHE A 31 -4.96 -4.42 8.08
N GLY A 32 -3.74 -4.90 8.30
CA GLY A 32 -3.18 -5.98 7.50
C GLY A 32 -3.81 -7.34 7.76
N TYR A 33 -3.72 -8.20 6.77
CA TYR A 33 -4.33 -9.54 6.79
C TYR A 33 -3.97 -10.37 8.03
N PHE A 34 -2.74 -10.27 8.53
CA PHE A 34 -2.25 -11.05 9.65
C PHE A 34 -2.53 -10.44 11.04
N GLN A 35 -3.01 -9.20 11.10
CA GLN A 35 -3.36 -8.57 12.37
C GLN A 35 -4.71 -9.12 12.90
N ARG A 36 -4.85 -9.20 14.20
CA ARG A 36 -6.10 -9.55 14.84
C ARG A 36 -6.94 -8.29 15.05
N PHE A 37 -8.24 -8.36 14.76
CA PHE A 37 -9.14 -7.22 14.91
C PHE A 37 -9.13 -6.67 16.35
N ALA A 38 -9.19 -7.56 17.35
CA ALA A 38 -9.17 -7.16 18.75
C ALA A 38 -7.92 -6.37 19.18
N ASP A 39 -6.77 -6.62 18.52
CA ASP A 39 -5.52 -5.89 18.80
C ASP A 39 -5.51 -4.52 18.10
N VAL A 40 -6.25 -4.39 17.02
CA VAL A 40 -6.29 -3.18 16.19
C VAL A 40 -7.37 -2.20 16.64
N GLU A 41 -8.55 -2.70 17.05
CA GLU A 41 -9.68 -1.86 17.40
C GLU A 41 -9.44 -0.92 18.59
N VAL A 42 -8.47 -1.27 19.46
CA VAL A 42 -8.06 -0.46 20.61
C VAL A 42 -7.01 0.61 20.24
N LEU A 43 -6.48 0.58 19.01
CA LEU A 43 -5.44 1.50 18.54
C LEU A 43 -6.01 2.71 17.80
N THR A 44 -7.32 2.72 17.49
CA THR A 44 -7.95 3.81 16.74
C THR A 44 -9.45 3.91 17.03
N ASP A 45 -9.93 5.15 17.11
CA ASP A 45 -11.37 5.45 17.21
C ASP A 45 -12.05 5.58 15.83
N LEU A 46 -11.29 5.54 14.74
CA LEU A 46 -11.84 5.66 13.39
C LEU A 46 -12.75 4.48 13.06
N ARG A 47 -13.86 4.77 12.41
CA ARG A 47 -14.80 3.76 11.90
C ARG A 47 -15.24 4.14 10.48
N PRO A 48 -15.37 3.17 9.56
CA PRO A 48 -15.16 1.74 9.74
C PRO A 48 -13.67 1.34 9.87
N ILE A 49 -13.43 0.16 10.45
CA ILE A 49 -12.12 -0.51 10.41
C ILE A 49 -12.21 -1.69 9.43
N LEU A 50 -11.37 -1.70 8.41
CA LEU A 50 -11.41 -2.68 7.32
C LEU A 50 -10.17 -3.55 7.29
N ARG A 51 -10.33 -4.85 7.11
CA ARG A 51 -9.21 -5.77 6.87
C ARG A 51 -8.79 -5.70 5.41
N ARG A 52 -7.51 -5.43 5.15
CA ARG A 52 -6.93 -5.53 3.81
C ARG A 52 -6.62 -6.98 3.45
N PRO A 53 -6.69 -7.35 2.15
CA PRO A 53 -6.16 -8.63 1.69
C PRO A 53 -4.62 -8.69 1.74
N THR A 54 -3.93 -7.55 1.77
CA THR A 54 -2.48 -7.43 1.87
C THR A 54 -2.00 -7.39 3.33
N ALA A 55 -0.71 -7.56 3.55
CA ALA A 55 -0.08 -7.50 4.87
C ALA A 55 0.06 -6.04 5.40
N GLY A 56 0.96 -5.82 6.35
CA GLY A 56 1.25 -4.51 6.96
C GLY A 56 0.46 -4.25 8.23
N GLY A 57 0.68 -3.08 8.84
CA GLY A 57 0.05 -2.62 10.07
C GLY A 57 -1.22 -1.82 9.85
N LEU A 58 -1.68 -1.14 10.91
CA LEU A 58 -2.80 -0.20 10.87
C LEU A 58 -2.44 1.03 10.04
N VAL A 59 -3.35 1.45 9.16
CA VAL A 59 -3.28 2.67 8.37
C VAL A 59 -4.56 3.48 8.61
N HIS A 60 -4.41 4.75 8.95
CA HIS A 60 -5.50 5.71 8.99
C HIS A 60 -5.69 6.32 7.61
N HIS A 61 -6.94 6.47 7.20
CA HIS A 61 -7.36 6.99 5.91
C HIS A 61 -8.22 8.22 6.06
N GLY A 62 -8.07 9.19 5.15
CA GLY A 62 -8.80 10.43 5.19
C GLY A 62 -8.81 11.17 3.85
N GLU A 63 -9.23 12.44 3.88
CA GLU A 63 -9.47 13.26 2.67
C GLU A 63 -8.17 13.58 1.88
N ASN A 64 -7.03 13.72 2.57
CA ASN A 64 -5.75 14.09 1.97
C ASN A 64 -4.92 12.86 1.58
N GLU A 65 -5.56 11.87 1.01
CA GLU A 65 -4.94 10.61 0.67
C GLU A 65 -5.33 10.12 -0.72
N TRP A 66 -4.34 9.60 -1.43
CA TRP A 66 -4.56 8.73 -2.57
C TRP A 66 -4.32 7.28 -2.16
N THR A 67 -5.33 6.47 -2.28
CA THR A 67 -5.13 5.02 -2.21
C THR A 67 -5.10 4.45 -3.63
N TYR A 68 -4.17 3.55 -3.87
CA TYR A 68 -4.08 2.84 -5.14
C TYR A 68 -3.96 1.34 -4.94
N SER A 69 -4.36 0.60 -5.96
CA SER A 69 -4.05 -0.81 -6.10
C SER A 69 -3.52 -1.12 -7.50
N LEU A 70 -2.46 -1.93 -7.54
CA LEU A 70 -1.88 -2.51 -8.74
C LEU A 70 -2.10 -4.01 -8.68
N VAL A 71 -2.69 -4.57 -9.73
CA VAL A 71 -2.92 -6.01 -9.85
C VAL A 71 -2.24 -6.50 -11.10
N PHE A 72 -1.47 -7.58 -10.96
CA PHE A 72 -0.74 -8.21 -12.06
C PHE A 72 -1.13 -9.68 -12.18
N PRO A 73 -1.38 -10.19 -13.39
CA PRO A 73 -1.59 -11.63 -13.61
C PRO A 73 -0.30 -12.42 -13.35
N PRO A 74 -0.38 -13.75 -13.12
CA PRO A 74 0.78 -14.60 -12.89
C PRO A 74 1.76 -14.65 -14.08
N THR A 75 1.31 -14.30 -15.27
CA THR A 75 2.14 -14.22 -16.49
C THR A 75 2.94 -12.91 -16.60
N HIS A 76 2.68 -11.94 -15.74
CA HIS A 76 3.37 -10.65 -15.76
C HIS A 76 4.73 -10.77 -15.06
N PRO A 77 5.84 -10.16 -15.59
CA PRO A 77 7.17 -10.24 -14.97
C PRO A 77 7.23 -9.80 -13.50
N TRP A 78 6.39 -8.86 -13.10
CA TRP A 78 6.33 -8.41 -11.70
C TRP A 78 5.83 -9.47 -10.72
N TRP A 79 5.13 -10.50 -11.22
CA TRP A 79 4.69 -11.59 -10.36
C TRP A 79 5.87 -12.38 -9.77
N GLU A 80 7.03 -12.40 -10.45
CA GLU A 80 8.23 -13.09 -9.99
C GLU A 80 9.14 -12.23 -9.10
N LEU A 81 8.97 -10.89 -9.10
CA LEU A 81 9.82 -9.99 -8.33
C LEU A 81 9.73 -10.27 -6.83
N LYS A 82 10.83 -10.11 -6.10
CA LYS A 82 10.80 -10.06 -4.63
C LYS A 82 9.98 -8.85 -4.16
N ALA A 83 9.42 -8.94 -2.95
CA ALA A 83 8.59 -7.87 -2.42
C ALA A 83 9.31 -6.51 -2.39
N VAL A 84 10.56 -6.50 -1.97
CA VAL A 84 11.37 -5.29 -1.90
C VAL A 84 11.60 -4.64 -3.29
N GLU A 85 11.69 -5.46 -4.33
CA GLU A 85 11.87 -4.99 -5.72
C GLU A 85 10.55 -4.39 -6.25
N SER A 86 9.42 -5.05 -6.00
CA SER A 86 8.10 -4.50 -6.38
C SER A 86 7.84 -3.15 -5.70
N TYR A 87 8.15 -3.00 -4.41
CA TYR A 87 8.01 -1.73 -3.70
C TYR A 87 8.93 -0.67 -4.26
N HIS A 88 10.20 -1.01 -4.56
CA HIS A 88 11.14 -0.09 -5.20
C HIS A 88 10.60 0.43 -6.54
N HIS A 89 10.05 -0.44 -7.38
CA HIS A 89 9.49 -0.04 -8.67
C HIS A 89 8.28 0.89 -8.51
N VAL A 90 7.32 0.53 -7.66
CA VAL A 90 6.11 1.34 -7.43
C VAL A 90 6.47 2.70 -6.86
N HIS A 91 7.29 2.75 -5.82
CA HIS A 91 7.64 4.01 -5.18
C HIS A 91 8.58 4.86 -6.04
N THR A 92 9.37 4.26 -6.94
CA THR A 92 10.10 5.00 -7.97
C THR A 92 9.13 5.70 -8.94
N TRP A 93 8.01 5.08 -9.31
CA TRP A 93 6.98 5.74 -10.14
C TRP A 93 6.33 6.89 -9.39
N VAL A 94 5.95 6.71 -8.13
CA VAL A 94 5.37 7.77 -7.29
C VAL A 94 6.37 8.93 -7.11
N HIS A 95 7.64 8.61 -6.81
CA HIS A 95 8.73 9.61 -6.72
C HIS A 95 8.85 10.44 -8.01
N ARG A 96 8.85 9.79 -9.19
CA ARG A 96 8.92 10.49 -10.47
C ARG A 96 7.71 11.39 -10.70
N ALA A 97 6.51 10.96 -10.30
CA ALA A 97 5.31 11.78 -10.39
C ALA A 97 5.43 13.04 -9.52
N PHE A 98 5.86 12.92 -8.27
CA PHE A 98 6.13 14.07 -7.40
C PHE A 98 7.20 15.00 -7.97
N LYS A 99 8.30 14.45 -8.49
CA LYS A 99 9.35 15.23 -9.16
C LYS A 99 8.82 16.04 -10.33
N ASN A 100 7.93 15.47 -11.15
CA ASN A 100 7.30 16.17 -12.27
C ASN A 100 6.38 17.32 -11.80
N CYS A 101 5.86 17.23 -10.57
CA CYS A 101 5.09 18.30 -9.92
C CYS A 101 5.96 19.28 -9.13
N GLY A 102 7.30 19.16 -9.20
CA GLY A 102 8.22 20.04 -8.47
C GLY A 102 8.37 19.71 -6.98
N VAL A 103 7.87 18.57 -6.53
CA VAL A 103 7.98 18.14 -5.13
C VAL A 103 9.18 17.22 -4.94
N VAL A 104 10.05 17.58 -4.00
CA VAL A 104 11.26 16.79 -3.67
C VAL A 104 10.87 15.67 -2.72
N THR A 105 11.13 14.45 -3.14
CA THR A 105 10.93 13.25 -2.34
C THR A 105 12.15 12.34 -2.43
N GLU A 106 12.27 11.35 -1.55
CA GLU A 106 13.35 10.36 -1.57
C GLU A 106 12.82 8.97 -1.19
N LEU A 107 13.46 7.93 -1.69
CA LEU A 107 13.17 6.56 -1.25
C LEU A 107 13.94 6.27 0.04
N CYS A 108 13.25 5.74 1.05
CA CYS A 108 13.87 5.32 2.31
C CYS A 108 14.94 4.24 2.04
N PRO A 109 16.22 4.49 2.35
CA PRO A 109 17.29 3.55 2.01
C PRO A 109 17.28 2.31 2.90
N GLU A 110 16.87 2.46 4.16
CA GLU A 110 16.84 1.40 5.17
C GLU A 110 15.56 1.52 6.02
N ALA A 111 15.14 0.40 6.60
CA ALA A 111 13.99 0.40 7.47
C ALA A 111 14.28 1.13 8.79
N HIS A 112 13.39 2.02 9.20
CA HIS A 112 13.37 2.69 10.49
C HIS A 112 12.06 2.39 11.20
N PRO A 113 11.88 1.16 11.73
CA PRO A 113 10.62 0.79 12.36
C PRO A 113 10.41 1.61 13.63
N ALA A 114 9.27 2.27 13.72
CA ALA A 114 8.84 2.97 14.92
C ALA A 114 7.53 2.35 15.40
N GLY A 115 7.60 1.59 16.48
CA GLY A 115 6.44 0.97 17.12
C GLY A 115 5.88 -0.27 16.42
N VAL A 116 5.23 -1.11 17.18
CA VAL A 116 4.61 -2.34 16.67
C VAL A 116 3.17 -2.02 16.24
N GLY A 117 2.82 -2.36 15.00
CA GLY A 117 1.43 -2.42 14.55
C GLY A 117 0.89 -1.21 13.77
N GLN A 118 1.64 -0.10 13.63
CA GLN A 118 1.21 1.08 12.87
C GLN A 118 2.14 1.36 11.68
N CYS A 119 1.57 1.53 10.47
CA CYS A 119 2.36 1.61 9.23
C CYS A 119 3.01 2.98 8.95
N PHE A 120 2.44 4.09 9.44
CA PHE A 120 2.97 5.45 9.15
C PHE A 120 3.77 6.06 10.31
N VAL A 121 4.00 5.33 11.39
CA VAL A 121 4.84 5.76 12.53
C VAL A 121 6.34 5.50 12.26
N GLY A 122 6.66 4.56 11.35
CA GLY A 122 8.01 4.28 10.87
C GLY A 122 8.05 4.15 9.36
N ALA A 123 9.25 4.11 8.80
CA ALA A 123 9.47 3.91 7.38
C ALA A 123 10.15 2.56 7.13
N GLU A 124 9.66 1.83 6.14
CA GLU A 124 10.27 0.63 5.63
C GLU A 124 11.17 0.98 4.42
N LYS A 125 12.10 0.08 4.11
CA LYS A 125 12.94 0.24 2.92
C LYS A 125 12.09 0.45 1.67
N ASN A 126 12.45 1.46 0.88
CA ASN A 126 11.75 1.93 -0.32
C ASN A 126 10.43 2.67 -0.07
N ASP A 127 10.01 2.92 1.16
CA ASP A 127 8.93 3.88 1.40
C ASP A 127 9.32 5.26 0.88
N LEU A 128 8.34 6.07 0.51
CA LEU A 128 8.61 7.42 0.00
C LEU A 128 8.57 8.42 1.14
N LEU A 129 9.63 9.25 1.21
CA LEU A 129 9.77 10.29 2.21
C LEU A 129 9.73 11.67 1.55
N HIS A 130 9.17 12.65 2.30
CA HIS A 130 9.28 14.08 2.01
C HIS A 130 9.68 14.80 3.29
N CYS A 131 10.77 15.58 3.24
CA CYS A 131 11.34 16.26 4.41
C CYS A 131 11.56 15.31 5.60
N GLY A 132 12.01 14.06 5.32
CA GLY A 132 12.26 13.04 6.34
C GLY A 132 11.01 12.32 6.88
N ASN A 133 9.80 12.72 6.48
CA ASN A 133 8.55 12.09 6.90
C ASN A 133 8.04 11.14 5.81
N LYS A 134 7.54 9.98 6.22
CA LYS A 134 6.90 9.03 5.30
C LYS A 134 5.60 9.60 4.75
N ILE A 135 5.53 9.70 3.43
CA ILE A 135 4.34 10.15 2.70
C ILE A 135 3.70 9.04 1.86
N ALA A 136 4.43 7.97 1.54
CA ALA A 136 3.83 6.83 0.86
C ALA A 136 4.43 5.51 1.33
N GLY A 137 3.59 4.49 1.36
CA GLY A 137 3.94 3.12 1.66
C GLY A 137 3.03 2.15 0.91
N ALA A 138 3.48 0.90 0.79
CA ALA A 138 2.71 -0.13 0.13
C ALA A 138 2.81 -1.48 0.85
N ALA A 139 1.81 -2.31 0.64
CA ALA A 139 1.78 -3.70 1.06
C ALA A 139 1.32 -4.59 -0.08
N GLN A 140 1.74 -5.84 -0.10
CA GLN A 140 1.37 -6.75 -1.19
C GLN A 140 0.81 -8.08 -0.70
N ARG A 141 0.07 -8.72 -1.58
CA ARG A 141 -0.32 -10.12 -1.52
C ARG A 141 -0.01 -10.77 -2.86
N ARG A 142 0.68 -11.91 -2.79
CA ARG A 142 0.95 -12.74 -3.97
C ARG A 142 0.38 -14.12 -3.72
N ASN A 143 -0.30 -14.67 -4.71
CA ASN A 143 -0.83 -16.03 -4.71
C ASN A 143 -0.87 -16.57 -6.15
N ARG A 144 -1.46 -17.74 -6.34
CA ARG A 144 -1.60 -18.37 -7.66
C ARG A 144 -2.43 -17.55 -8.67
N ASP A 145 -3.28 -16.65 -8.19
CA ASP A 145 -4.18 -15.86 -9.03
C ASP A 145 -3.48 -14.61 -9.58
N GLY A 146 -2.45 -14.10 -8.86
CA GLY A 146 -1.70 -12.90 -9.25
C GLY A 146 -0.94 -12.22 -8.11
N LEU A 147 -0.51 -11.00 -8.38
CA LEU A 147 0.12 -10.08 -7.45
C LEU A 147 -0.78 -8.86 -7.27
N LEU A 148 -1.17 -8.57 -6.03
CA LEU A 148 -1.83 -7.33 -5.63
C LEU A 148 -0.85 -6.49 -4.80
N ILE A 149 -0.66 -5.24 -5.18
CA ILE A 149 0.05 -4.22 -4.40
C ILE A 149 -0.96 -3.13 -4.07
N GLN A 150 -1.15 -2.84 -2.79
CA GLN A 150 -1.98 -1.73 -2.30
C GLN A 150 -1.06 -0.70 -1.66
N GLY A 151 -1.22 0.56 -2.01
CA GLY A 151 -0.44 1.65 -1.46
C GLY A 151 -1.31 2.85 -1.12
N SER A 152 -0.77 3.65 -0.22
CA SER A 152 -1.33 4.91 0.24
C SER A 152 -0.29 6.00 0.07
N VAL A 153 -0.71 7.14 -0.46
CA VAL A 153 0.07 8.38 -0.54
C VAL A 153 -0.68 9.42 0.27
N GLN A 154 -0.06 9.90 1.33
CA GLN A 154 -0.63 10.85 2.29
C GLN A 154 0.17 12.16 2.24
N ALA A 155 -0.53 13.29 2.16
CA ALA A 155 0.08 14.64 2.09
C ALA A 155 -0.07 15.36 3.44
#